data_8bc26b6d7f7f93ce5293ffc8024195b9
#
_entry.id   8bc26b6d7f7f93ce5293ffc8024195b9
#
_cell.length_a   1.000
_cell.length_b   1.000
_cell.length_c   1.000
_cell.angle_alpha   90.00
_cell.angle_beta   90.00
_cell.angle_gamma   90.00
#
_symmetry.space_group_name_H-M   'P 1'
#
loop_
_entity.id
_entity.type
_entity.pdbx_description
1 polymer ?
#
loop_
_entity_poly.entity_id
_entity_poly.type
_entity_poly.pdbx_seq_one_letter_code
_entity_poly.pdbx_strand_id
1 'polypeptide(L)'
;MAKKHVCVSFDYENDRYYYYLLKAWDNNPDIDFAITDCTPNEIQTESVAKVKQVLSTKIGEAKYMVALIGKHSNDEHPDHGKIGYKNWQAYEIDKNTEKGNGLVVVKLDSSCCAPNEAFGIGAEWVNSFDLNDIKDALDRLANKRYAYN
;
A
#
# COMPACT_ATOMS: atom_id res chain seq x y z
N MET A 1 0.98 -16.27 -17.27
CA MET A 1 1.74 -15.04 -16.98
C MET A 1 1.88 -14.84 -15.49
N ALA A 2 3.04 -14.38 -15.07
CA ALA A 2 3.27 -14.08 -13.66
C ALA A 2 2.41 -12.88 -13.22
N LYS A 3 1.82 -12.99 -12.06
CA LYS A 3 1.03 -11.90 -11.49
C LYS A 3 1.95 -10.79 -10.98
N LYS A 4 1.45 -9.55 -11.04
CA LYS A 4 2.12 -8.40 -10.40
C LYS A 4 2.09 -8.58 -8.88
N HIS A 5 3.22 -8.42 -8.21
CA HIS A 5 3.28 -8.49 -6.75
C HIS A 5 2.95 -7.14 -6.16
N VAL A 6 1.90 -7.09 -5.36
CA VAL A 6 1.36 -5.85 -4.78
C VAL A 6 1.36 -5.95 -3.26
N CYS A 7 2.04 -5.00 -2.63
CA CYS A 7 2.02 -4.82 -1.18
C CYS A 7 0.85 -3.90 -0.83
N VAL A 8 0.05 -4.26 0.17
CA VAL A 8 -1.09 -3.43 0.57
C VAL A 8 -0.79 -2.76 1.91
N SER A 9 -0.81 -1.44 1.92
CA SER A 9 -0.66 -0.61 3.11
C SER A 9 -2.05 -0.17 3.58
N PHE A 10 -2.40 -0.46 4.81
CA PHE A 10 -3.73 -0.14 5.34
C PHE A 10 -3.71 -0.08 6.86
N ASP A 11 -4.76 0.53 7.43
CA ASP A 11 -5.00 0.52 8.86
C ASP A 11 -5.66 -0.82 9.22
N TYR A 12 -4.89 -1.73 9.81
CA TYR A 12 -5.37 -3.07 10.14
C TYR A 12 -6.60 -3.04 11.04
N GLU A 13 -6.61 -2.16 12.04
CA GLU A 13 -7.71 -2.11 13.02
C GLU A 13 -9.05 -1.72 12.39
N ASN A 14 -9.03 -0.80 11.42
CA ASN A 14 -10.25 -0.20 10.88
C ASN A 14 -10.58 -0.64 9.47
N ASP A 15 -9.60 -0.98 8.63
CA ASP A 15 -9.80 -1.15 7.20
C ASP A 15 -9.48 -2.55 6.67
N ARG A 16 -9.22 -3.53 7.54
CA ARG A 16 -8.85 -4.90 7.12
C ARG A 16 -9.90 -5.59 6.26
N TYR A 17 -11.17 -5.20 6.37
CA TYR A 17 -12.23 -5.74 5.51
C TYR A 17 -11.90 -5.55 4.03
N TYR A 18 -11.42 -4.36 3.66
CA TYR A 18 -11.07 -4.05 2.28
C TYR A 18 -9.84 -4.82 1.82
N TYR A 19 -8.87 -5.02 2.71
CA TYR A 19 -7.72 -5.87 2.41
C TYR A 19 -8.17 -7.30 2.08
N TYR A 20 -9.09 -7.86 2.86
CA TYR A 20 -9.60 -9.22 2.61
C TYR A 20 -10.33 -9.31 1.27
N LEU A 21 -11.03 -8.28 0.85
CA LEU A 21 -11.65 -8.25 -0.49
C LEU A 21 -10.59 -8.28 -1.60
N LEU A 22 -9.51 -7.51 -1.46
CA LEU A 22 -8.39 -7.56 -2.41
C LEU A 22 -7.76 -8.94 -2.46
N LYS A 23 -7.56 -9.55 -1.29
CA LYS A 23 -6.96 -10.88 -1.19
C LYS A 23 -7.86 -11.95 -1.84
N ALA A 24 -9.17 -11.81 -1.68
CA ALA A 24 -10.12 -12.69 -2.34
C ALA A 24 -10.07 -12.54 -3.87
N TRP A 25 -9.91 -11.32 -4.36
CA TRP A 25 -9.83 -11.08 -5.79
C TRP A 25 -8.58 -11.71 -6.41
N ASP A 26 -7.45 -11.76 -5.69
CA ASP A 26 -6.22 -12.31 -6.26
C ASP A 26 -6.29 -13.82 -6.54
N ASN A 27 -7.28 -14.51 -5.97
CA ASN A 27 -7.53 -15.92 -6.26
C ASN A 27 -8.17 -16.14 -7.64
N ASN A 28 -8.72 -15.09 -8.24
CA ASN A 28 -9.34 -15.18 -9.57
C ASN A 28 -8.24 -15.24 -10.64
N PRO A 29 -8.24 -16.30 -11.51
CA PRO A 29 -7.22 -16.40 -12.55
C PRO A 29 -7.24 -15.25 -13.56
N ASP A 30 -8.35 -14.54 -13.69
CA ASP A 30 -8.44 -13.36 -14.59
C ASP A 30 -7.83 -12.10 -13.98
N ILE A 31 -7.45 -12.14 -12.70
CA ILE A 31 -6.80 -11.02 -12.02
C ILE A 31 -5.28 -11.23 -12.06
N ASP A 32 -4.54 -10.26 -12.56
CA ASP A 32 -3.10 -10.36 -12.77
C ASP A 32 -2.25 -9.74 -11.67
N PHE A 33 -2.78 -9.67 -10.47
CA PHE A 33 -1.99 -9.23 -9.30
C PHE A 33 -2.10 -10.24 -8.17
N ALA A 34 -1.04 -10.31 -7.35
CA ALA A 34 -0.96 -11.11 -6.13
C ALA A 34 -0.76 -10.16 -4.94
N ILE A 35 -1.58 -10.34 -3.92
CA ILE A 35 -1.68 -9.40 -2.79
C ILE A 35 -0.88 -9.91 -1.58
N THR A 36 -0.08 -9.03 -0.99
CA THR A 36 0.67 -9.28 0.23
C THR A 36 0.34 -8.19 1.27
N ASP A 37 0.09 -8.61 2.51
CA ASP A 37 -0.11 -7.70 3.64
C ASP A 37 1.20 -7.00 3.97
N CYS A 38 1.18 -5.68 4.05
CA CYS A 38 2.34 -4.85 4.35
C CYS A 38 2.16 -4.08 5.66
N THR A 39 1.37 -4.62 6.58
CA THR A 39 1.16 -3.98 7.89
C THR A 39 2.04 -4.59 8.96
N PRO A 40 2.34 -3.86 10.06
CA PRO A 40 3.10 -4.41 11.18
C PRO A 40 2.37 -5.54 11.92
N ASN A 41 1.07 -5.70 11.71
CA ASN A 41 0.23 -6.64 12.46
C ASN A 41 0.73 -8.09 12.40
N GLU A 42 1.30 -8.52 11.26
CA GLU A 42 1.79 -9.88 11.10
C GLU A 42 3.20 -10.08 11.65
N ILE A 43 3.86 -9.01 12.07
CA ILE A 43 5.25 -9.07 12.52
C ILE A 43 5.26 -9.19 14.03
N GLN A 44 5.72 -10.35 14.52
CA GLN A 44 5.71 -10.68 15.95
C GLN A 44 6.97 -10.20 16.64
N THR A 45 7.05 -8.88 16.89
CA THR A 45 8.13 -8.27 17.64
C THR A 45 7.67 -6.92 18.17
N GLU A 46 8.22 -6.51 19.32
CA GLU A 46 7.98 -5.18 19.88
C GLU A 46 9.01 -4.16 19.39
N SER A 47 10.05 -4.60 18.70
CA SER A 47 11.11 -3.72 18.19
C SER A 47 10.66 -2.97 16.95
N VAL A 48 10.54 -1.66 17.03
CA VAL A 48 10.20 -0.80 15.88
C VAL A 48 11.25 -0.95 14.78
N ALA A 49 12.53 -1.02 15.12
CA ALA A 49 13.60 -1.20 14.11
C ALA A 49 13.43 -2.50 13.36
N LYS A 50 13.06 -3.58 14.02
CA LYS A 50 12.82 -4.88 13.41
C LYS A 50 11.60 -4.84 12.48
N VAL A 51 10.52 -4.19 12.91
CA VAL A 51 9.31 -4.01 12.08
C VAL A 51 9.65 -3.26 10.81
N LYS A 52 10.40 -2.17 10.90
CA LYS A 52 10.86 -1.39 9.74
C LYS A 52 11.64 -2.25 8.76
N GLN A 53 12.56 -3.08 9.26
CA GLN A 53 13.40 -3.94 8.43
C GLN A 53 12.55 -4.95 7.66
N VAL A 54 11.60 -5.61 8.34
CA VAL A 54 10.72 -6.61 7.71
C VAL A 54 9.82 -5.96 6.66
N LEU A 55 9.23 -4.81 6.98
CA LEU A 55 8.37 -4.09 6.03
C LEU A 55 9.17 -3.61 4.82
N SER A 56 10.38 -3.09 5.04
CA SER A 56 11.25 -2.64 3.95
C SER A 56 11.54 -3.78 2.97
N THR A 57 11.82 -4.99 3.49
CA THR A 57 12.06 -6.17 2.66
C THR A 57 10.83 -6.56 1.84
N LYS A 58 9.66 -6.63 2.49
CA LYS A 58 8.41 -6.96 1.81
C LYS A 58 8.08 -5.96 0.70
N ILE A 59 8.23 -4.69 0.98
CA ILE A 59 7.97 -3.60 0.02
C ILE A 59 8.94 -3.72 -1.17
N GLY A 60 10.21 -3.99 -0.91
CA GLY A 60 11.21 -4.14 -1.97
C GLY A 60 10.97 -5.34 -2.86
N GLU A 61 10.42 -6.43 -2.33
CA GLU A 61 10.10 -7.63 -3.09
C GLU A 61 8.86 -7.45 -3.98
N ALA A 62 7.95 -6.60 -3.57
CA ALA A 62 6.73 -6.34 -4.32
C ALA A 62 6.99 -5.44 -5.52
N LYS A 63 6.80 -4.65 -6.11
CA LYS A 63 7.08 -3.66 -7.17
C LYS A 63 5.94 -2.64 -7.24
N TYR A 64 4.83 -2.95 -6.59
CA TYR A 64 3.66 -2.09 -6.55
C TYR A 64 3.12 -2.05 -5.13
N MET A 65 2.51 -0.92 -4.77
CA MET A 65 1.78 -0.79 -3.52
C MET A 65 0.39 -0.23 -3.78
N VAL A 66 -0.59 -0.80 -3.08
CA VAL A 66 -1.93 -0.21 -2.97
C VAL A 66 -2.07 0.29 -1.54
N ALA A 67 -2.27 1.59 -1.38
CA ALA A 67 -2.50 2.19 -0.06
C ALA A 67 -4.00 2.46 0.10
N LEU A 68 -4.62 1.76 1.05
CA LEU A 68 -6.04 1.95 1.36
C LEU A 68 -6.17 3.07 2.39
N ILE A 69 -6.80 4.16 2.00
CA ILE A 69 -6.90 5.36 2.83
C ILE A 69 -8.30 5.45 3.44
N GLY A 70 -8.39 5.11 4.72
CA GLY A 70 -9.60 5.21 5.51
C GLY A 70 -9.59 6.41 6.43
N LYS A 71 -10.56 6.48 7.32
CA LYS A 71 -10.75 7.62 8.23
C LYS A 71 -9.57 7.85 9.17
N HIS A 72 -8.84 6.79 9.50
CA HIS A 72 -7.74 6.84 10.49
C HIS A 72 -6.36 6.75 9.85
N SER A 73 -6.26 6.75 8.53
CA SER A 73 -4.99 6.60 7.82
C SER A 73 -4.02 7.75 8.05
N ASN A 74 -4.50 8.89 8.52
CA ASN A 74 -3.65 10.04 8.81
C ASN A 74 -3.56 10.35 10.32
N ASP A 75 -3.98 9.42 11.18
CA ASP A 75 -3.89 9.56 12.63
C ASP A 75 -2.45 9.37 13.09
N GLU A 76 -2.08 10.08 14.16
CA GLU A 76 -0.75 9.96 14.76
C GLU A 76 -0.65 8.68 15.58
N HIS A 77 0.36 7.86 15.31
CA HIS A 77 0.62 6.64 16.06
C HIS A 77 1.34 6.96 17.38
N PRO A 78 1.03 6.25 18.48
CA PRO A 78 1.74 6.47 19.76
C PRO A 78 3.26 6.37 19.64
N ASP A 79 3.77 5.50 18.77
CA ASP A 79 5.20 5.30 18.57
C ASP A 79 5.78 6.15 17.42
N HIS A 80 5.11 7.23 17.02
CA HIS A 80 5.53 8.05 15.87
C HIS A 80 6.98 8.54 15.97
N GLY A 81 7.44 8.83 17.19
CA GLY A 81 8.82 9.25 17.39
C GLY A 81 9.83 8.17 17.05
N LYS A 82 9.53 6.91 17.36
CA LYS A 82 10.38 5.75 17.05
C LYS A 82 10.27 5.35 15.59
N ILE A 83 9.06 5.47 15.02
CA ILE A 83 8.83 5.18 13.60
C ILE A 83 9.54 6.21 12.73
N GLY A 84 9.59 7.46 13.18
CA GLY A 84 10.13 8.58 12.40
C GLY A 84 9.14 9.14 11.39
N TYR A 85 7.89 8.70 11.45
CA TYR A 85 6.77 9.11 10.61
C TYR A 85 5.54 9.24 11.49
N LYS A 86 4.51 9.90 10.99
CA LYS A 86 3.27 10.08 11.73
C LYS A 86 2.64 8.74 12.14
N ASN A 87 2.71 7.75 11.25
CA ASN A 87 2.21 6.40 11.48
C ASN A 87 2.91 5.41 10.55
N TRP A 88 2.55 4.13 10.67
CA TRP A 88 3.15 3.08 9.85
C TRP A 88 2.82 3.21 8.36
N GLN A 89 1.61 3.65 8.03
CA GLN A 89 1.21 3.80 6.63
C GLN A 89 2.05 4.86 5.92
N ALA A 90 2.33 5.98 6.60
CA ALA A 90 3.23 7.01 6.06
C ALA A 90 4.63 6.44 5.82
N TYR A 91 5.15 5.64 6.76
CA TYR A 91 6.45 4.98 6.60
C TYR A 91 6.45 4.05 5.37
N GLU A 92 5.42 3.22 5.24
CA GLU A 92 5.32 2.24 4.14
C GLU A 92 5.27 2.94 2.78
N ILE A 93 4.49 4.00 2.68
CA ILE A 93 4.36 4.77 1.43
C ILE A 93 5.70 5.39 1.04
N ASP A 94 6.40 6.01 2.00
CA ASP A 94 7.69 6.63 1.72
C ASP A 94 8.74 5.59 1.35
N LYS A 95 8.74 4.45 2.03
CA LYS A 95 9.66 3.35 1.72
C LYS A 95 9.41 2.80 0.32
N ASN A 96 8.14 2.69 -0.07
CA ASN A 96 7.77 2.27 -1.42
C ASN A 96 8.32 3.22 -2.48
N THR A 97 8.26 4.51 -2.22
CA THR A 97 8.82 5.55 -3.10
C THR A 97 10.33 5.42 -3.20
N GLU A 98 11.02 5.22 -2.06
CA GLU A 98 12.48 5.02 -2.05
C GLU A 98 12.92 3.83 -2.91
N LYS A 99 12.13 2.77 -2.94
CA LYS A 99 12.43 1.56 -3.74
C LYS A 99 12.11 1.74 -5.23
N GLY A 100 11.56 2.87 -5.63
CA GLY A 100 11.17 3.12 -7.02
C GLY A 100 9.94 2.36 -7.46
N ASN A 101 9.11 1.93 -6.53
CA ASN A 101 7.88 1.17 -6.83
C ASN A 101 6.71 2.09 -7.18
N GLY A 102 5.76 1.55 -7.94
CA GLY A 102 4.51 2.27 -8.24
C GLY A 102 3.56 2.26 -7.05
N LEU A 103 2.72 3.31 -6.96
CA LEU A 103 1.74 3.46 -5.88
C LEU A 103 0.36 3.77 -6.44
N VAL A 104 -0.64 3.02 -5.97
CA VAL A 104 -2.06 3.36 -6.15
C VAL A 104 -2.60 3.76 -4.78
N VAL A 105 -3.15 4.97 -4.70
CA VAL A 105 -3.81 5.46 -3.49
C VAL A 105 -5.31 5.29 -3.66
N VAL A 106 -5.93 4.47 -2.83
CA VAL A 106 -7.38 4.20 -2.87
C VAL A 106 -8.03 4.89 -1.68
N LYS A 107 -8.81 5.93 -1.95
CA LYS A 107 -9.59 6.59 -0.90
C LYS A 107 -10.88 5.81 -0.72
N LEU A 108 -11.06 5.23 0.46
CA LEU A 108 -12.26 4.43 0.79
C LEU A 108 -13.51 5.31 0.85
N ASP A 109 -13.31 6.59 1.12
CA ASP A 109 -14.35 7.62 1.08
C ASP A 109 -13.67 8.92 0.65
N SER A 110 -14.38 9.76 -0.11
CA SER A 110 -13.81 11.00 -0.65
C SER A 110 -13.34 11.98 0.44
N SER A 111 -13.87 11.86 1.66
CA SER A 111 -13.48 12.69 2.80
C SER A 111 -12.22 12.21 3.51
N CYS A 112 -11.71 11.02 3.20
CA CYS A 112 -10.51 10.47 3.83
C CYS A 112 -9.26 11.22 3.36
N CYS A 113 -8.33 11.47 4.30
CA CYS A 113 -7.10 12.18 4.01
C CYS A 113 -5.91 11.22 3.97
N ALA A 114 -5.15 11.25 2.88
CA ALA A 114 -3.94 10.45 2.75
C ALA A 114 -2.77 11.11 3.50
N PRO A 115 -1.79 10.33 3.98
CA PRO A 115 -0.56 10.89 4.53
C PRO A 115 0.17 11.77 3.50
N ASN A 116 0.94 12.73 4.00
CA ASN A 116 1.68 13.67 3.15
C ASN A 116 2.60 12.97 2.16
N GLU A 117 3.16 11.82 2.54
CA GLU A 117 4.08 11.03 1.73
C GLU A 117 3.46 10.54 0.42
N ALA A 118 2.13 10.52 0.31
CA ALA A 118 1.43 10.07 -0.91
C ALA A 118 1.37 11.14 -2.01
N PHE A 119 1.71 12.39 -1.70
CA PHE A 119 1.56 13.50 -2.63
C PHE A 119 2.87 13.81 -3.35
N GLY A 120 2.76 14.25 -4.61
CA GLY A 120 3.90 14.71 -5.38
C GLY A 120 4.87 13.63 -5.86
N ILE A 121 4.44 12.38 -5.91
CA ILE A 121 5.30 11.24 -6.26
C ILE A 121 4.81 10.48 -7.50
N GLY A 122 3.84 11.00 -8.21
CA GLY A 122 3.33 10.34 -9.41
C GLY A 122 2.44 9.14 -9.15
N ALA A 123 1.78 9.09 -7.98
CA ALA A 123 0.85 8.02 -7.66
C ALA A 123 -0.41 8.06 -8.52
N GLU A 124 -1.04 6.92 -8.72
CA GLU A 124 -2.38 6.81 -9.28
C GLU A 124 -3.39 6.94 -8.14
N TRP A 125 -4.43 7.74 -8.33
CA TRP A 125 -5.45 7.98 -7.31
C TRP A 125 -6.79 7.41 -7.72
N VAL A 126 -7.40 6.62 -6.83
CA VAL A 126 -8.74 6.03 -7.00
C VAL A 126 -9.61 6.54 -5.85
N ASN A 127 -10.76 7.11 -6.17
CA ASN A 127 -11.60 7.81 -5.18
C ASN A 127 -12.68 6.94 -4.53
N SER A 128 -12.70 5.65 -4.84
CA SER A 128 -13.60 4.67 -4.21
C SER A 128 -12.97 3.29 -4.28
N PHE A 129 -13.44 2.38 -3.45
CA PHE A 129 -12.96 0.99 -3.49
C PHE A 129 -13.69 0.25 -4.62
N ASP A 130 -13.08 0.25 -5.79
CA ASP A 130 -13.62 -0.39 -6.99
C ASP A 130 -12.54 -1.23 -7.64
N LEU A 131 -12.82 -2.53 -7.84
CA LEU A 131 -11.85 -3.48 -8.39
C LEU A 131 -11.34 -3.05 -9.77
N ASN A 132 -12.24 -2.64 -10.66
CA ASN A 132 -11.84 -2.27 -12.02
C ASN A 132 -10.96 -1.04 -12.02
N ASP A 133 -11.28 -0.04 -11.20
CA ASP A 133 -10.48 1.18 -11.10
C ASP A 133 -9.08 0.89 -10.52
N ILE A 134 -9.01 0.03 -9.51
CA ILE A 134 -7.73 -0.38 -8.90
C ILE A 134 -6.89 -1.16 -9.93
N LYS A 135 -7.51 -2.10 -10.63
CA LYS A 135 -6.84 -2.89 -11.66
C LYS A 135 -6.32 -1.99 -12.79
N ASP A 136 -7.14 -1.06 -13.26
CA ASP A 136 -6.74 -0.12 -14.31
C ASP A 136 -5.57 0.76 -13.85
N ALA A 137 -5.60 1.22 -12.59
CA ALA A 137 -4.50 2.01 -12.04
C ALA A 137 -3.20 1.21 -11.99
N LEU A 138 -3.25 -0.06 -11.56
CA LEU A 138 -2.08 -0.95 -11.57
C LEU A 138 -1.56 -1.17 -12.98
N ASP A 139 -2.44 -1.35 -13.95
CA ASP A 139 -2.06 -1.53 -15.35
C ASP A 139 -1.38 -0.27 -15.90
N ARG A 140 -1.87 0.92 -15.56
CA ARG A 140 -1.23 2.17 -15.97
C ARG A 140 0.19 2.29 -15.40
N LEU A 141 0.38 1.93 -14.14
CA LEU A 141 1.71 1.93 -13.52
C LEU A 141 2.66 0.94 -14.20
N ALA A 142 2.17 -0.25 -14.52
CA ALA A 142 2.96 -1.27 -15.20
C ALA A 142 3.38 -0.80 -16.61
N ASN A 143 2.49 -0.17 -17.33
CA ASN A 143 2.78 0.37 -18.66
C ASN A 143 3.81 1.50 -18.61
N LYS A 144 3.77 2.35 -17.60
CA LYS A 144 4.77 3.40 -17.40
C LYS A 144 6.16 2.81 -17.17
N ARG A 145 6.25 1.74 -16.37
CA ARG A 145 7.54 1.06 -16.13
C ARG A 145 8.15 0.53 -17.43
N TYR A 146 7.32 -0.08 -18.28
CA TYR A 146 7.80 -0.60 -19.58
C TYR A 146 8.22 0.52 -20.53
N ALA A 147 7.55 1.67 -20.47
CA ALA A 147 7.84 2.79 -21.36
C ALA A 147 9.22 3.41 -21.07
N TYR A 148 9.75 3.27 -19.85
CA TYR A 148 11.02 3.86 -19.43
C TYR A 148 12.17 2.86 -19.35
N ASN A 149 11.92 1.62 -19.68
CA ASN A 149 12.96 0.58 -19.68
C ASN A 149 13.64 0.46 -21.03
#